data_28bc7f3d3bc973299a9a2375a7ea70cc
#
_entry.id   28bc7f3d3bc973299a9a2375a7ea70cc
#
_cell.length_a   1.000
_cell.length_b   1.000
_cell.length_c   1.000
_cell.angle_alpha   90.00
_cell.angle_beta   90.00
_cell.angle_gamma   90.00
#
_symmetry.space_group_name_H-M   'P 1'
#
loop_
_entity.id
_entity.type
_entity.pdbx_description
1 polymer ?
#
loop_
_entity_poly.entity_id
_entity_poly.type
_entity_poly.pdbx_seq_one_letter_code
_entity_poly.pdbx_strand_id
1 'polypeptide(L)'
;MNISLKQLKVFVGITQHTTLSAASERLYLSKAALSMSLSELEKQLGHPLFDRVNHRLILNQEGQKLLPLADELLHRANDINTLFSSHATASGTLKIG
;
A
#
# COMPACT_ATOMS: atom_id res chain seq x y z
N MET A 1 10.04 -1.97 15.16
CA MET A 1 9.40 -2.32 13.89
C MET A 1 9.48 -1.14 12.95
N ASN A 2 9.99 -1.37 11.76
CA ASN A 2 10.34 -0.28 10.83
C ASN A 2 9.54 -0.35 9.53
N ILE A 3 8.24 -0.49 9.65
CA ILE A 3 7.38 -0.50 8.45
C ILE A 3 7.14 0.94 7.99
N SER A 4 6.91 1.11 6.70
CA SER A 4 6.66 2.41 6.11
C SER A 4 5.31 2.44 5.41
N LEU A 5 4.79 3.66 5.21
CA LEU A 5 3.54 3.83 4.48
C LEU A 5 3.67 3.33 3.04
N LYS A 6 4.85 3.48 2.45
CA LYS A 6 5.07 2.99 1.09
C LYS A 6 4.93 1.47 1.03
N GLN A 7 5.48 0.76 2.03
CA GLN A 7 5.33 -0.68 2.10
C GLN A 7 3.88 -1.09 2.25
N LEU A 8 3.13 -0.36 3.07
CA LEU A 8 1.70 -0.64 3.25
C LEU A 8 0.91 -0.37 1.99
N LYS A 9 1.25 0.69 1.25
CA LYS A 9 0.63 0.97 -0.05
C LYS A 9 0.85 -0.17 -1.03
N VAL A 10 2.08 -0.67 -1.09
CA VAL A 10 2.41 -1.81 -1.95
C VAL A 10 1.60 -3.02 -1.54
N PHE A 11 1.54 -3.31 -0.25
CA PHE A 11 0.78 -4.44 0.26
C PHE A 11 -0.69 -4.35 -0.14
N VAL A 12 -1.34 -3.23 0.14
CA VAL A 12 -2.76 -3.03 -0.19
C VAL A 12 -2.96 -3.09 -1.70
N GLY A 13 -2.05 -2.48 -2.46
CA GLY A 13 -2.14 -2.52 -3.92
C GLY A 13 -2.08 -3.94 -4.47
N ILE A 14 -1.22 -4.78 -3.91
CA ILE A 14 -1.13 -6.16 -4.35
C ILE A 14 -2.42 -6.91 -4.02
N THR A 15 -3.06 -6.63 -2.89
CA THR A 15 -4.31 -7.30 -2.54
C THR A 15 -5.44 -6.96 -3.50
N GLN A 16 -5.36 -5.81 -4.17
CA GLN A 16 -6.38 -5.37 -5.11
C GLN A 16 -6.20 -5.97 -6.50
N HIS A 17 -5.09 -6.67 -6.71
CA HIS A 17 -4.75 -7.26 -8.00
C HIS A 17 -4.33 -8.71 -7.79
N THR A 18 -4.62 -9.55 -8.77
CA THR A 18 -4.33 -10.99 -8.61
C THR A 18 -2.90 -11.35 -8.95
N THR A 19 -2.17 -10.48 -9.64
CA THR A 19 -0.81 -10.77 -10.05
C THR A 19 0.09 -9.57 -9.77
N LEU A 20 1.40 -9.85 -9.65
CA LEU A 20 2.39 -8.78 -9.51
C LEU A 20 2.44 -7.90 -10.75
N SER A 21 2.19 -8.49 -11.93
CA SER A 21 2.18 -7.70 -13.17
C SER A 21 1.12 -6.62 -13.14
N ALA A 22 -0.11 -6.98 -12.76
CA ALA A 22 -1.20 -6.04 -12.67
C ALA A 22 -0.92 -4.96 -11.63
N ALA A 23 -0.40 -5.37 -10.47
CA ALA A 23 -0.07 -4.42 -9.41
C ALA A 23 1.05 -3.47 -9.85
N SER A 24 2.05 -3.98 -10.58
CA SER A 24 3.16 -3.13 -11.01
C SER A 24 2.69 -2.04 -11.95
N GLU A 25 1.75 -2.36 -12.85
CA GLU A 25 1.20 -1.37 -13.76
C GLU A 25 0.43 -0.27 -13.01
N ARG A 26 -0.37 -0.67 -12.04
CA ARG A 26 -1.21 0.28 -11.31
C ARG A 26 -0.40 1.14 -10.34
N LEU A 27 0.65 0.58 -9.76
CA LEU A 27 1.47 1.30 -8.79
C LEU A 27 2.67 1.99 -9.42
N TYR A 28 2.87 1.83 -10.72
CA TYR A 28 4.00 2.42 -11.45
C TYR A 28 5.34 2.00 -10.86
N LEU A 29 5.42 0.73 -10.45
CA LEU A 29 6.64 0.14 -9.90
C LEU A 29 6.94 -1.15 -10.66
N SER A 30 8.22 -1.50 -10.75
CA SER A 30 8.59 -2.77 -11.37
C SER A 30 8.15 -3.93 -10.47
N LYS A 31 8.00 -5.11 -11.08
CA LYS A 31 7.70 -6.31 -10.30
C LYS A 31 8.77 -6.59 -9.26
N ALA A 32 10.03 -6.34 -9.62
CA ALA A 32 11.13 -6.53 -8.66
C ALA A 32 11.01 -5.59 -7.48
N ALA A 33 10.64 -4.33 -7.73
CA ALA A 33 10.47 -3.35 -6.64
C ALA A 33 9.31 -3.73 -5.73
N LEU A 34 8.20 -4.19 -6.31
CA LEU A 34 7.06 -4.65 -5.51
C LEU A 34 7.44 -5.84 -4.66
N SER A 35 8.11 -6.82 -5.27
CA SER A 35 8.50 -8.03 -4.57
C SER A 35 9.45 -7.73 -3.42
N MET A 36 10.40 -6.83 -3.66
CA MET A 36 11.35 -6.44 -2.62
C MET A 36 10.67 -5.72 -1.47
N SER A 37 9.79 -4.79 -1.80
CA SER A 37 9.06 -4.03 -0.77
C SER A 37 8.19 -4.95 0.08
N LEU A 38 7.51 -5.90 -0.56
CA LEU A 38 6.70 -6.88 0.14
C LEU A 38 7.55 -7.77 1.03
N SER A 39 8.68 -8.26 0.49
CA SER A 39 9.58 -9.12 1.28
C SER A 39 10.09 -8.41 2.51
N GLU A 40 10.44 -7.14 2.38
CA GLU A 40 10.93 -6.38 3.52
C GLU A 40 9.85 -6.19 4.58
N LEU A 41 8.63 -5.93 4.14
CA LEU A 41 7.51 -5.80 5.07
C LEU A 41 7.28 -7.12 5.81
N GLU A 42 7.25 -8.23 5.08
CA GLU A 42 7.06 -9.54 5.68
C GLU A 42 8.18 -9.87 6.67
N LYS A 43 9.41 -9.50 6.31
CA LYS A 43 10.57 -9.75 7.15
C LYS A 43 10.47 -8.96 8.46
N GLN A 44 10.04 -7.71 8.39
CA GLN A 44 9.90 -6.90 9.59
C GLN A 44 8.77 -7.36 10.49
N LEU A 45 7.70 -7.88 9.90
CA LEU A 45 6.58 -8.40 10.68
C LEU A 45 6.82 -9.81 11.17
N GLY A 46 7.77 -10.53 10.56
CA GLY A 46 8.09 -11.89 10.94
C GLY A 46 7.14 -12.92 10.39
N HIS A 47 6.31 -12.57 9.41
CA HIS A 47 5.32 -13.49 8.83
C HIS A 47 5.13 -13.20 7.36
N PRO A 48 4.96 -14.23 6.53
CA PRO A 48 4.49 -13.99 5.16
C PRO A 48 3.05 -13.52 5.20
N LEU A 49 2.68 -12.72 4.22
CA LEU A 49 1.34 -12.14 4.14
C LEU A 49 0.52 -12.74 2.99
N PHE A 50 1.19 -13.43 2.08
CA PHE A 50 0.57 -14.04 0.92
C PHE A 50 1.05 -15.47 0.75
N ASP A 51 0.17 -16.32 0.23
CA ASP A 51 0.53 -17.63 -0.28
C ASP A 51 0.67 -17.53 -1.79
N ARG A 52 1.65 -18.24 -2.37
CA ARG A 52 1.85 -18.25 -3.81
C ARG A 52 1.26 -19.53 -4.38
N VAL A 53 0.23 -19.38 -5.21
CA VAL A 53 -0.45 -20.51 -5.83
C VAL A 53 -0.61 -20.20 -7.31
N ASN A 54 0.00 -21.03 -8.18
CA ASN A 54 -0.10 -20.89 -9.64
C ASN A 54 0.24 -19.46 -10.10
N HIS A 55 1.35 -18.93 -9.62
CA HIS A 55 1.84 -17.58 -9.96
C HIS A 55 0.94 -16.45 -9.48
N ARG A 56 0.00 -16.75 -8.60
CA ARG A 56 -0.86 -15.73 -7.98
C ARG A 56 -0.49 -15.56 -6.53
N LEU A 57 -0.71 -14.36 -6.03
CA LEU A 57 -0.53 -14.05 -4.62
C LEU A 57 -1.90 -14.04 -3.96
N ILE A 58 -2.10 -14.96 -3.03
CA ILE A 58 -3.36 -15.09 -2.31
C ILE A 58 -3.12 -14.67 -0.87
N LEU A 59 -3.91 -13.70 -0.41
CA LEU A 59 -3.77 -13.17 0.94
C LEU A 59 -3.97 -14.29 1.95
N ASN A 60 -2.96 -14.52 2.80
CA ASN A 60 -3.06 -15.55 3.82
C ASN A 60 -3.72 -14.99 5.08
N GLN A 61 -3.76 -15.80 6.14
CA GLN A 61 -4.45 -15.42 7.37
C GLN A 61 -3.82 -14.20 8.02
N GLU A 62 -2.49 -14.13 8.04
CA GLU A 62 -1.80 -12.96 8.61
C GLU A 62 -2.05 -11.71 7.79
N GLY A 63 -2.04 -11.87 6.46
CA GLY A 63 -2.35 -10.74 5.57
C GLY A 63 -3.77 -10.24 5.77
N GLN A 64 -4.72 -11.14 6.00
CA GLN A 64 -6.10 -10.76 6.25
C GLN A 64 -6.25 -9.95 7.54
N LYS A 65 -5.43 -10.23 8.52
CA LYS A 65 -5.41 -9.44 9.76
C LYS A 65 -4.80 -8.07 9.55
N LEU A 66 -3.78 -7.98 8.71
CA LEU A 66 -3.10 -6.72 8.47
C LEU A 66 -3.90 -5.79 7.57
N LEU A 67 -4.63 -6.32 6.62
CA LEU A 67 -5.28 -5.51 5.58
C LEU A 67 -6.15 -4.39 6.14
N PRO A 68 -7.08 -4.63 7.07
CA PRO A 68 -7.91 -3.53 7.59
C PRO A 68 -7.09 -2.48 8.33
N LEU A 69 -6.02 -2.89 9.02
CA LEU A 69 -5.17 -1.93 9.73
C LEU A 69 -4.34 -1.10 8.76
N ALA A 70 -3.83 -1.73 7.70
CA ALA A 70 -3.08 -1.01 6.67
C ALA A 70 -3.97 -0.02 5.95
N ASP A 71 -5.17 -0.45 5.63
CA ASP A 71 -6.16 0.39 4.96
C ASP A 71 -6.49 1.62 5.79
N GLU A 72 -6.72 1.42 7.08
CA GLU A 72 -7.01 2.51 8.00
C GLU A 72 -5.84 3.49 8.10
N LEU A 73 -4.62 2.98 8.22
CA LEU A 73 -3.45 3.84 8.29
C LEU A 73 -3.28 4.68 7.04
N LEU A 74 -3.52 4.09 5.87
CA LEU A 74 -3.41 4.82 4.61
C LEU A 74 -4.49 5.88 4.48
N HIS A 75 -5.69 5.60 4.97
CA HIS A 75 -6.76 6.60 5.02
C HIS A 75 -6.38 7.76 5.91
N ARG A 76 -5.82 7.48 7.09
CA ARG A 76 -5.39 8.53 8.01
C ARG A 76 -4.30 9.38 7.41
N ALA A 77 -3.33 8.75 6.73
CA ALA A 77 -2.27 9.49 6.06
C ALA A 77 -2.86 10.39 4.97
N ASN A 78 -3.84 9.89 4.24
CA ASN A 78 -4.52 10.67 3.21
C ASN A 78 -5.30 11.82 3.81
N ASP A 79 -5.92 11.62 4.98
CA ASP A 79 -6.63 12.69 5.68
C ASP A 79 -5.70 13.84 6.01
N ILE A 80 -4.47 13.53 6.44
CA ILE A 80 -3.47 14.55 6.73
C ILE A 80 -3.13 15.33 5.47
N ASN A 81 -2.91 14.62 4.37
CA ASN A 81 -2.63 15.24 3.08
C ASN A 81 -3.76 16.15 2.64
N THR A 82 -4.99 15.66 2.75
CA THR A 82 -6.17 16.39 2.34
C THR A 82 -6.35 17.66 3.17
N LEU A 83 -6.09 17.56 4.46
CA LEU A 83 -6.22 18.71 5.36
C LEU A 83 -5.36 19.88 4.89
N PHE A 84 -4.10 19.61 4.60
CA PHE A 84 -3.18 20.67 4.19
C PHE A 84 -3.33 21.07 2.74
N SER A 85 -3.69 20.13 1.88
CA SER A 85 -3.96 20.44 0.47
C SER A 85 -5.20 21.33 0.33
N SER A 86 -6.22 21.08 1.11
CA SER A 86 -7.43 21.91 1.09
C SER A 86 -7.11 23.35 1.47
N HIS A 87 -6.27 23.54 2.45
CA HIS A 87 -5.86 24.88 2.83
C HIS A 87 -5.08 25.57 1.71
N ALA A 88 -4.23 24.83 1.03
CA ALA A 88 -3.41 25.39 -0.03
C ALA A 88 -4.26 25.82 -1.24
N THR A 89 -5.32 25.08 -1.55
CA THR A 89 -6.11 25.35 -2.72
C THR A 89 -7.31 26.25 -2.46
N ALA A 90 -7.75 26.30 -1.25
CA ALA A 90 -8.90 27.15 -0.92
C ALA A 90 -8.57 28.61 -1.07
N SER A 91 -7.43 28.87 -1.26
CA SER A 91 -7.05 30.24 -1.52
C SER A 91 -7.04 30.57 -2.98
N GLY A 92 -7.71 29.28 -2.91
CA GLY A 92 -7.81 29.45 -3.93
C GLY A 92 -7.91 29.43 -4.10
N THR A 93 -8.18 29.41 -3.98
CA THR A 93 -8.33 29.28 -4.54
C THR A 93 -8.03 29.27 -4.38
N LEU A 94 -8.22 29.43 -4.14
CA LEU A 94 -8.00 29.32 -4.53
C LEU A 94 -7.49 29.35 -4.46
N LYS A 95 -7.58 29.54 -4.49
CA LYS A 95 -7.25 29.51 -4.92
C LYS A 95 -6.85 29.61 -4.85
N ILE A 96 -7.06 29.89 -4.63
CA ILE A 96 -6.85 29.89 -4.97
C ILE A 96 -6.67 29.98 -5.01
N GLY A 97 -6.92 30.12 -4.74
CA GLY A 97 -6.89 30.14 -5.14
C GLY A 97 -6.81 30.03 -5.29
#